data_5f60191dffebd544d1efd0939dfa60ef
#
_entry.id   5f60191dffebd544d1efd0939dfa60ef
#
_cell.length_a   1.000
_cell.length_b   1.000
_cell.length_c   1.000
_cell.angle_alpha   90.00
_cell.angle_beta   90.00
_cell.angle_gamma   90.00
#
_symmetry.space_group_name_H-M   'P 1'
#
loop_
_entity.id
_entity.type
_entity.pdbx_description
1 polymer ?
#
loop_
_entity_poly.entity_id
_entity_poly.type
_entity_poly.pdbx_seq_one_letter_code
_entity_poly.pdbx_strand_id
1 'polypeptide(L)'
;MCRQGVVVTKRLLTLTEASGDDVAKVAFFLVERFHKEYSDWFPPVDVERTIAYIGDHWKNGKVFICLDGDDIVGVTMAKPTSYWFSRQKFLNEGVFYVAPECRSTKAASMLIDALKTLAKSLELDLMLSTNTGNRLKAKERFFESKGLQRIGTMHVLRK
;
A
#
# COMPACT_ATOMS: atom_id res chain seq x y z
N MET A 1 0.96 -45.07 8.42
CA MET A 1 0.42 -43.83 7.84
C MET A 1 1.44 -42.74 8.02
N CYS A 2 2.20 -42.43 6.99
CA CYS A 2 3.16 -41.31 7.01
C CYS A 2 2.39 -40.00 6.89
N ARG A 3 2.43 -39.18 7.94
CA ARG A 3 2.04 -37.77 7.86
C ARG A 3 3.08 -37.06 6.97
N GLN A 4 2.67 -36.72 5.75
CA GLN A 4 3.46 -35.82 4.94
C GLN A 4 3.50 -34.48 5.66
N GLY A 5 4.65 -34.14 6.22
CA GLY A 5 4.92 -32.82 6.78
C GLY A 5 4.84 -31.80 5.66
N VAL A 6 3.89 -30.86 5.76
CA VAL A 6 3.85 -29.69 4.91
C VAL A 6 5.13 -28.90 5.21
N VAL A 7 6.09 -28.95 4.29
CA VAL A 7 7.27 -28.08 4.36
C VAL A 7 6.78 -26.66 4.12
N VAL A 8 6.60 -25.90 5.19
CA VAL A 8 6.34 -24.45 5.09
C VAL A 8 7.63 -23.81 4.63
N THR A 9 7.76 -23.62 3.33
CA THR A 9 8.88 -22.87 2.77
C THR A 9 8.77 -21.44 3.28
N LYS A 10 9.72 -21.04 4.12
CA LYS A 10 9.77 -19.66 4.66
C LYS A 10 9.96 -18.71 3.48
N ARG A 11 8.94 -17.91 3.18
CA ARG A 11 8.99 -16.92 2.10
C ARG A 11 10.10 -15.91 2.40
N LEU A 12 10.99 -15.70 1.45
CA LEU A 12 12.04 -14.68 1.54
C LEU A 12 11.50 -13.37 0.95
N LEU A 13 10.89 -12.55 1.80
CA LEU A 13 10.39 -11.26 1.38
C LEU A 13 11.52 -10.23 1.35
N THR A 14 11.56 -9.43 0.30
CA THR A 14 12.46 -8.28 0.17
C THR A 14 11.66 -7.01 -0.10
N LEU A 15 12.18 -5.89 0.41
CA LEU A 15 11.63 -4.56 0.18
C LEU A 15 12.57 -3.80 -0.76
N THR A 16 12.02 -3.15 -1.76
CA THR A 16 12.79 -2.28 -2.66
C THR A 16 12.01 -1.00 -2.98
N GLU A 17 12.73 0.09 -3.23
CA GLU A 17 12.18 1.29 -3.84
C GLU A 17 12.04 1.06 -5.35
N ALA A 18 10.86 1.35 -5.92
CA ALA A 18 10.60 1.16 -7.33
C ALA A 18 11.43 2.11 -8.20
N SER A 19 11.94 1.58 -9.30
CA SER A 19 12.52 2.35 -10.41
C SER A 19 11.44 2.81 -11.39
N GLY A 20 11.81 3.63 -12.38
CA GLY A 20 10.88 4.01 -13.46
C GLY A 20 10.37 2.81 -14.25
N ASP A 21 11.20 1.78 -14.43
CA ASP A 21 10.85 0.54 -15.13
C ASP A 21 9.84 -0.33 -14.35
N ASP A 22 9.71 -0.11 -13.04
CA ASP A 22 8.77 -0.84 -12.21
C ASP A 22 7.36 -0.24 -12.20
N VAL A 23 7.18 1.01 -12.67
CA VAL A 23 5.89 1.71 -12.66
C VAL A 23 4.80 0.90 -13.35
N ALA A 24 5.08 0.38 -14.55
CA ALA A 24 4.14 -0.46 -15.29
C ALA A 24 3.85 -1.78 -14.57
N LYS A 25 4.86 -2.43 -14.01
CA LYS A 25 4.70 -3.69 -13.23
C LYS A 25 3.82 -3.48 -12.00
N VAL A 26 4.02 -2.38 -11.29
CA VAL A 26 3.18 -2.00 -10.13
C VAL A 26 1.74 -1.73 -10.58
N ALA A 27 1.55 -1.04 -11.71
CA ALA A 27 0.22 -0.80 -12.27
C ALA A 27 -0.50 -2.12 -12.59
N PHE A 28 0.16 -3.04 -13.28
CA PHE A 28 -0.41 -4.36 -13.58
C PHE A 28 -0.74 -5.16 -12.32
N PHE A 29 0.15 -5.15 -11.32
CA PHE A 29 -0.11 -5.80 -10.04
C PHE A 29 -1.37 -5.22 -9.36
N LEU A 30 -1.53 -3.91 -9.33
CA LEU A 30 -2.71 -3.26 -8.73
C LEU A 30 -3.99 -3.54 -9.53
N VAL A 31 -3.93 -3.54 -10.85
CA VAL A 31 -5.08 -3.88 -11.71
C VAL A 31 -5.51 -5.33 -11.49
N GLU A 32 -4.57 -6.27 -11.53
CA GLU A 32 -4.85 -7.70 -11.40
C GLU A 32 -5.28 -8.11 -9.98
N ARG A 33 -4.83 -7.41 -8.96
CA ARG A 33 -5.01 -7.83 -7.57
C ARG A 33 -5.92 -6.88 -6.78
N PHE A 34 -5.54 -5.61 -6.66
CA PHE A 34 -6.29 -4.64 -5.88
C PHE A 34 -7.66 -4.32 -6.49
N HIS A 35 -7.70 -3.93 -7.76
CA HIS A 35 -8.98 -3.56 -8.38
C HIS A 35 -9.93 -4.75 -8.51
N LYS A 36 -9.40 -5.95 -8.76
CA LYS A 36 -10.20 -7.17 -8.80
C LYS A 36 -10.79 -7.52 -7.43
N GLU A 37 -10.00 -7.39 -6.36
CA GLU A 37 -10.46 -7.66 -4.99
C GLU A 37 -11.55 -6.68 -4.54
N TYR A 38 -11.47 -5.42 -4.97
CA TYR A 38 -12.37 -4.35 -4.54
C TYR A 38 -13.34 -3.87 -5.63
N SER A 39 -13.58 -4.68 -6.67
CA SER A 39 -14.46 -4.34 -7.80
C SER A 39 -15.90 -4.02 -7.39
N ASP A 40 -16.40 -4.62 -6.30
CA ASP A 40 -17.73 -4.34 -5.77
C ASP A 40 -17.83 -2.96 -5.06
N TRP A 41 -16.70 -2.35 -4.73
CA TRP A 41 -16.63 -1.11 -3.96
C TRP A 41 -16.31 0.12 -4.84
N PHE A 42 -15.61 -0.09 -5.94
CA PHE A 42 -15.06 0.98 -6.79
C PHE A 42 -15.48 0.82 -8.25
N PRO A 43 -15.47 1.93 -9.01
CA PRO A 43 -15.76 1.89 -10.45
C PRO A 43 -14.72 1.05 -11.20
N PRO A 44 -15.00 0.70 -12.48
CA PRO A 44 -14.03 0.03 -13.34
C PRO A 44 -12.71 0.77 -13.41
N VAL A 45 -11.63 0.00 -13.48
CA VAL A 45 -10.28 0.55 -13.53
C VAL A 45 -9.97 1.17 -14.90
N ASP A 46 -9.32 2.33 -14.86
CA ASP A 46 -8.67 2.95 -16.02
C ASP A 46 -7.15 2.69 -15.87
N VAL A 47 -6.62 1.86 -16.76
CA VAL A 47 -5.22 1.42 -16.71
C VAL A 47 -4.25 2.57 -16.96
N GLU A 48 -4.53 3.44 -17.93
CA GLU A 48 -3.67 4.59 -18.25
C GLU A 48 -3.62 5.57 -17.08
N ARG A 49 -4.78 5.85 -16.48
CA ARG A 49 -4.86 6.68 -15.28
C ARG A 49 -4.12 6.07 -14.10
N THR A 50 -4.18 4.74 -13.94
CA THR A 50 -3.44 4.01 -12.89
C THR A 50 -1.94 4.17 -13.08
N ILE A 51 -1.44 3.98 -14.30
CA ILE A 51 0.00 4.17 -14.63
C ILE A 51 0.41 5.62 -14.37
N ALA A 52 -0.37 6.60 -14.80
CA ALA A 52 -0.09 8.02 -14.57
C ALA A 52 -0.04 8.36 -13.08
N TYR A 53 -0.96 7.81 -12.27
CA TYR A 53 -1.02 8.01 -10.84
C TYR A 53 0.24 7.46 -10.12
N ILE A 54 0.66 6.25 -10.48
CA ILE A 54 1.86 5.63 -9.93
C ILE A 54 3.10 6.41 -10.37
N GLY A 55 3.16 6.81 -11.64
CA GLY A 55 4.25 7.62 -12.20
C GLY A 55 4.40 8.97 -11.49
N ASP A 56 3.28 9.60 -11.12
CA ASP A 56 3.30 10.83 -10.34
C ASP A 56 3.88 10.61 -8.92
N HIS A 57 3.49 9.54 -8.25
CA HIS A 57 4.06 9.17 -6.95
C HIS A 57 5.54 8.81 -7.05
N TRP A 58 5.94 8.13 -8.11
CA TRP A 58 7.34 7.82 -8.36
C TRP A 58 8.20 9.08 -8.57
N LYS A 59 7.69 10.06 -9.33
CA LYS A 59 8.41 11.32 -9.61
C LYS A 59 8.44 12.27 -8.41
N ASN A 60 7.32 12.43 -7.72
CA ASN A 60 7.09 13.45 -6.70
C ASN A 60 7.10 12.92 -5.26
N GLY A 61 7.31 11.62 -5.09
CA GLY A 61 7.35 10.93 -3.82
C GLY A 61 8.18 9.67 -3.90
N LYS A 62 7.67 8.58 -3.31
CA LYS A 62 8.29 7.26 -3.34
C LYS A 62 7.25 6.16 -3.54
N VAL A 63 7.66 5.11 -4.24
CA VAL A 63 6.92 3.86 -4.40
C VAL A 63 7.79 2.73 -3.85
N PHE A 64 7.26 1.95 -2.91
CA PHE A 64 7.95 0.80 -2.33
C PHE A 64 7.23 -0.49 -2.72
N ILE A 65 7.99 -1.51 -3.08
CA ILE A 65 7.50 -2.82 -3.48
C ILE A 65 8.04 -3.87 -2.52
N CYS A 66 7.16 -4.76 -2.06
CA CYS A 66 7.54 -5.98 -1.37
C CYS A 66 7.50 -7.14 -2.35
N LEU A 67 8.60 -7.87 -2.46
CA LEU A 67 8.78 -8.99 -3.37
C LEU A 67 8.86 -10.31 -2.60
N ASP A 68 8.31 -11.37 -3.19
CA ASP A 68 8.57 -12.78 -2.84
C ASP A 68 9.29 -13.41 -4.04
N GLY A 69 10.63 -13.51 -3.97
CA GLY A 69 11.43 -13.74 -5.16
C GLY A 69 11.32 -12.58 -6.14
N ASP A 70 10.86 -12.84 -7.35
CA ASP A 70 10.66 -11.83 -8.41
C ASP A 70 9.21 -11.30 -8.47
N ASP A 71 8.30 -11.88 -7.68
CA ASP A 71 6.88 -11.55 -7.70
C ASP A 71 6.56 -10.41 -6.74
N ILE A 72 5.82 -9.40 -7.21
CA ILE A 72 5.28 -8.34 -6.36
C ILE A 72 4.15 -8.94 -5.52
N VAL A 73 4.27 -8.83 -4.19
CA VAL A 73 3.25 -9.28 -3.23
C VAL A 73 2.66 -8.15 -2.41
N GLY A 74 3.25 -6.98 -2.47
CA GLY A 74 2.73 -5.78 -1.80
C GLY A 74 3.34 -4.51 -2.37
N VAL A 75 2.59 -3.43 -2.24
CA VAL A 75 3.03 -2.10 -2.69
C VAL A 75 2.49 -1.03 -1.77
N THR A 76 3.28 0.00 -1.56
CA THR A 76 2.83 1.26 -0.98
C THR A 76 3.52 2.43 -1.68
N MET A 77 2.84 3.55 -1.69
CA MET A 77 3.38 4.79 -2.25
C MET A 77 2.90 5.99 -1.46
N ALA A 78 3.73 7.01 -1.39
CA ALA A 78 3.38 8.26 -0.76
C ALA A 78 4.14 9.44 -1.38
N LYS A 79 3.55 10.60 -1.31
CA LYS A 79 4.19 11.86 -1.74
C LYS A 79 3.85 13.02 -0.79
N PRO A 80 4.73 14.01 -0.64
CA PRO A 80 4.43 15.23 0.09
C PRO A 80 3.25 15.97 -0.53
N THR A 81 2.29 16.36 0.30
CA THR A 81 1.07 17.10 -0.10
C THR A 81 0.82 18.21 0.91
N SER A 82 0.29 19.34 0.48
CA SER A 82 -0.09 20.42 1.38
C SER A 82 -1.54 20.27 1.83
N TYR A 83 -1.84 20.72 3.07
CA TYR A 83 -3.23 20.91 3.48
C TYR A 83 -3.90 21.97 2.61
N TRP A 84 -5.20 21.81 2.33
CA TRP A 84 -5.94 22.79 1.53
C TRP A 84 -6.03 24.18 2.20
N PHE A 85 -5.86 24.23 3.51
CA PHE A 85 -5.93 25.45 4.33
C PHE A 85 -4.57 25.93 4.86
N SER A 86 -3.47 25.21 4.54
CA SER A 86 -2.14 25.53 5.07
C SER A 86 -1.05 25.22 4.05
N ARG A 87 0.03 25.95 4.11
CA ARG A 87 1.25 25.65 3.33
C ARG A 87 2.08 24.51 3.94
N GLN A 88 1.74 24.09 5.15
CA GLN A 88 2.39 22.94 5.79
C GLN A 88 2.12 21.69 4.97
N LYS A 89 3.15 20.86 4.83
CA LYS A 89 3.08 19.59 4.11
C LYS A 89 2.95 18.43 5.08
N PHE A 90 2.42 17.34 4.57
CA PHE A 90 2.40 16.03 5.18
C PHE A 90 2.72 14.99 4.10
N LEU A 91 3.16 13.80 4.50
CA LEU A 91 3.35 12.68 3.59
C LEU A 91 2.02 11.95 3.44
N ASN A 92 1.42 12.05 2.25
CA ASN A 92 0.13 11.43 1.95
C ASN A 92 0.32 10.08 1.25
N GLU A 93 -0.21 9.04 1.85
CA GLU A 93 -0.25 7.71 1.24
C GLU A 93 -1.22 7.72 0.06
N GLY A 94 -0.79 7.16 -1.07
CA GLY A 94 -1.60 6.99 -2.26
C GLY A 94 -2.22 5.60 -2.37
N VAL A 95 -1.47 4.58 -2.04
CA VAL A 95 -1.90 3.17 -2.00
C VAL A 95 -1.12 2.44 -0.93
N PHE A 96 -1.80 1.55 -0.21
CA PHE A 96 -1.21 0.55 0.68
C PHE A 96 -1.92 -0.78 0.44
N TYR A 97 -1.26 -1.71 -0.23
CA TYR A 97 -1.85 -2.99 -0.58
C TYR A 97 -0.88 -4.15 -0.42
N VAL A 98 -1.37 -5.24 0.15
CA VAL A 98 -0.70 -6.54 0.24
C VAL A 98 -1.65 -7.60 -0.29
N ALA A 99 -1.16 -8.46 -1.18
CA ALA A 99 -1.92 -9.57 -1.73
C ALA A 99 -2.48 -10.46 -0.60
N PRO A 100 -3.74 -10.93 -0.70
CA PRO A 100 -4.42 -11.63 0.39
C PRO A 100 -3.63 -12.79 0.99
N GLU A 101 -2.98 -13.58 0.15
CA GLU A 101 -2.16 -14.74 0.54
C GLU A 101 -0.87 -14.37 1.29
N CYS A 102 -0.49 -13.10 1.28
CA CYS A 102 0.72 -12.60 1.94
C CYS A 102 0.42 -11.73 3.18
N ARG A 103 -0.84 -11.51 3.54
CA ARG A 103 -1.25 -10.66 4.67
C ARG A 103 -0.85 -11.19 6.04
N SER A 104 -0.65 -12.50 6.17
CA SER A 104 -0.13 -13.14 7.38
C SER A 104 1.40 -13.10 7.51
N THR A 105 2.10 -12.51 6.52
CA THR A 105 3.55 -12.38 6.49
C THR A 105 4.01 -11.03 7.01
N LYS A 106 5.32 -10.77 6.95
CA LYS A 106 5.92 -9.47 7.30
C LYS A 106 5.72 -8.37 6.24
N ALA A 107 5.11 -8.67 5.09
CA ALA A 107 4.99 -7.73 3.98
C ALA A 107 4.37 -6.39 4.38
N ALA A 108 3.23 -6.40 5.06
CA ALA A 108 2.57 -5.19 5.53
C ALA A 108 3.45 -4.38 6.50
N SER A 109 4.15 -5.07 7.42
CA SER A 109 5.07 -4.40 8.36
C SER A 109 6.25 -3.76 7.65
N MET A 110 6.82 -4.42 6.64
CA MET A 110 7.94 -3.87 5.86
C MET A 110 7.51 -2.61 5.11
N LEU A 111 6.33 -2.61 4.51
CA LEU A 111 5.80 -1.46 3.76
C LEU A 111 5.50 -0.27 4.68
N ILE A 112 4.83 -0.48 5.81
CA ILE A 112 4.53 0.63 6.73
C ILE A 112 5.80 1.20 7.37
N ASP A 113 6.78 0.35 7.70
CA ASP A 113 8.05 0.79 8.26
C ASP A 113 8.85 1.63 7.22
N ALA A 114 8.76 1.30 5.93
CA ALA A 114 9.33 2.13 4.86
C ALA A 114 8.69 3.52 4.78
N LEU A 115 7.36 3.61 4.85
CA LEU A 115 6.65 4.89 4.89
C LEU A 115 7.00 5.71 6.13
N LYS A 116 7.10 5.08 7.30
CA LYS A 116 7.50 5.75 8.54
C LYS A 116 8.93 6.27 8.46
N THR A 117 9.84 5.50 7.88
CA THR A 117 11.22 5.92 7.65
C THR A 117 11.28 7.10 6.69
N LEU A 118 10.51 7.06 5.61
CA LEU A 118 10.42 8.17 4.66
C LEU A 118 9.86 9.44 5.31
N ALA A 119 8.76 9.32 6.06
CA ALA A 119 8.15 10.45 6.77
C ALA A 119 9.14 11.10 7.74
N LYS A 120 9.87 10.27 8.51
CA LYS A 120 10.91 10.74 9.43
C LYS A 120 12.05 11.46 8.68
N SER A 121 12.51 10.91 7.56
CA SER A 121 13.59 11.52 6.77
C SER A 121 13.21 12.86 6.16
N LEU A 122 11.93 13.07 5.88
CA LEU A 122 11.38 14.31 5.33
C LEU A 122 10.87 15.26 6.42
N GLU A 123 10.90 14.85 7.68
CA GLU A 123 10.34 15.59 8.82
C GLU A 123 8.85 15.95 8.63
N LEU A 124 8.07 15.01 8.07
CA LEU A 124 6.65 15.16 7.76
C LEU A 124 5.80 14.20 8.58
N ASP A 125 4.59 14.62 8.93
CA ASP A 125 3.56 13.70 9.41
C ASP A 125 3.13 12.73 8.32
N LEU A 126 2.90 11.47 8.66
CA LEU A 126 2.41 10.44 7.74
C LEU A 126 0.89 10.30 7.89
N MET A 127 0.16 10.49 6.81
CA MET A 127 -1.28 10.27 6.75
C MET A 127 -1.61 9.08 5.83
N LEU A 128 -2.37 8.14 6.38
CA LEU A 128 -2.87 6.94 5.70
C LEU A 128 -4.40 6.93 5.73
N SER A 129 -5.00 6.39 4.68
CA SER A 129 -6.44 6.20 4.62
C SER A 129 -6.81 4.71 4.55
N THR A 130 -7.93 4.34 5.20
CA THR A 130 -8.54 3.01 5.14
C THR A 130 -9.92 3.13 4.54
N ASN A 131 -10.00 3.26 3.23
CA ASN A 131 -11.24 3.57 2.51
C ASN A 131 -11.86 2.37 1.76
N THR A 132 -11.33 1.18 1.91
CA THR A 132 -11.82 -0.01 1.20
C THR A 132 -12.92 -0.78 1.91
N GLY A 133 -13.36 -0.38 3.10
CA GLY A 133 -14.48 -0.98 3.83
C GLY A 133 -14.30 -2.44 4.28
N ASN A 134 -13.51 -3.22 3.57
CA ASN A 134 -13.25 -4.63 3.86
C ASN A 134 -12.25 -4.76 5.03
N ARG A 135 -12.62 -5.59 6.04
CA ARG A 135 -11.77 -5.86 7.22
C ARG A 135 -11.25 -4.60 7.93
N LEU A 136 -12.07 -3.56 7.97
CA LEU A 136 -11.70 -2.23 8.49
C LEU A 136 -11.08 -2.30 9.88
N LYS A 137 -11.71 -3.01 10.82
CA LYS A 137 -11.20 -3.15 12.19
C LYS A 137 -9.81 -3.79 12.27
N ALA A 138 -9.52 -4.76 11.38
CA ALA A 138 -8.21 -5.40 11.34
C ALA A 138 -7.13 -4.44 10.83
N LYS A 139 -7.46 -3.62 9.82
CA LYS A 139 -6.57 -2.58 9.29
C LYS A 139 -6.30 -1.50 10.33
N GLU A 140 -7.33 -1.03 11.02
CA GLU A 140 -7.21 -0.04 12.11
C GLU A 140 -6.28 -0.55 13.22
N ARG A 141 -6.51 -1.77 13.73
CA ARG A 141 -5.63 -2.39 14.75
C ARG A 141 -4.19 -2.51 14.27
N PHE A 142 -3.99 -2.88 13.00
CA PHE A 142 -2.65 -2.98 12.43
C PHE A 142 -1.94 -1.62 12.44
N PHE A 143 -2.57 -0.56 11.95
CA PHE A 143 -1.98 0.78 11.94
C PHE A 143 -1.76 1.33 13.35
N GLU A 144 -2.70 1.13 14.27
CA GLU A 144 -2.53 1.49 15.68
C GLU A 144 -1.35 0.74 16.32
N SER A 145 -1.18 -0.55 16.05
CA SER A 145 -0.03 -1.34 16.50
C SER A 145 1.31 -0.82 15.98
N LYS A 146 1.28 -0.08 14.87
CA LYS A 146 2.45 0.59 14.27
C LYS A 146 2.65 2.02 14.75
N GLY A 147 1.86 2.47 15.72
CA GLY A 147 1.96 3.79 16.33
C GLY A 147 1.21 4.91 15.59
N LEU A 148 0.32 4.58 14.65
CA LEU A 148 -0.52 5.57 14.01
C LEU A 148 -1.78 5.79 14.84
N GLN A 149 -2.21 7.06 14.93
CA GLN A 149 -3.43 7.46 15.61
C GLN A 149 -4.56 7.66 14.59
N ARG A 150 -5.73 7.11 14.87
CA ARG A 150 -6.93 7.38 14.08
C ARG A 150 -7.41 8.81 14.31
N ILE A 151 -7.61 9.59 13.24
CA ILE A 151 -8.06 10.99 13.29
C ILE A 151 -9.42 11.23 12.61
N GLY A 152 -9.95 10.24 11.89
CA GLY A 152 -11.23 10.42 11.19
C GLY A 152 -11.72 9.16 10.49
N THR A 153 -12.89 9.30 9.86
CA THR A 153 -13.54 8.24 9.05
C THR A 153 -14.04 8.83 7.74
N MET A 154 -14.22 7.98 6.75
CA MET A 154 -14.81 8.34 5.45
C MET A 154 -16.18 7.66 5.30
N HIS A 155 -17.17 8.38 4.77
CA HIS A 155 -18.51 7.87 4.48
C HIS A 155 -18.83 8.11 3.00
N VAL A 156 -19.54 7.18 2.37
CA VAL A 156 -19.99 7.31 0.98
C VAL A 156 -21.49 7.11 0.88
N LEU A 157 -22.18 8.01 0.16
CA LEU A 157 -23.54 7.79 -0.30
C LEU A 157 -23.45 7.28 -1.75
N ARG A 158 -23.90 6.05 -1.95
CA ARG A 158 -23.92 5.45 -3.30
C ARG A 158 -25.24 5.78 -4.00
N LYS A 159 -25.19 5.96 -5.31
CA LYS A 159 -26.35 6.16 -6.19
C LYS A 159 -27.15 4.88 -6.36
#